data_1f808bd15cb28d03de32d5bfcc5b7f5b
#
_entry.id   1f808bd15cb28d03de32d5bfcc5b7f5b
#
_cell.length_a   1.000
_cell.length_b   1.000
_cell.length_c   1.000
_cell.angle_alpha   90.00
_cell.angle_beta   90.00
_cell.angle_gamma   90.00
#
_symmetry.space_group_name_H-M   'P 1'
#
loop_
_entity.id
_entity.type
_entity.pdbx_description
1 polymer ?
#
loop_
_entity_poly.entity_id
_entity_poly.type
_entity_poly.pdbx_seq_one_letter_code
_entity_poly.pdbx_strand_id
1 'polypeptide(L)'
;MDLNKIKEYAKGYEKDMTAFLRAIVKNPGESCDEKAHVETIAAEMKKVGFDEVVIDPQGNVMGFMGTGDKIIAFDAHIDTVGIGNIDNWKFDPYDGYETETEIGGRGVSDQCGGIVSGVYGAKIMKDLGLIPEGYKVMVVGTVQEEDCDGLCWQYIINEDKVRP
;
A
#
# COMPACT_ATOMS: atom_id res chain seq x y z
N MET A 1 20.65 -3.06 -15.36
CA MET A 1 19.63 -3.61 -14.44
C MET A 1 19.22 -4.98 -14.96
N ASP A 2 19.26 -6.02 -14.12
CA ASP A 2 18.85 -7.37 -14.49
C ASP A 2 17.38 -7.58 -14.06
N LEU A 3 16.47 -7.54 -15.03
CA LEU A 3 15.03 -7.72 -14.80
C LEU A 3 14.68 -9.12 -14.30
N ASN A 4 15.50 -10.14 -14.61
CA ASN A 4 15.24 -11.50 -14.12
C ASN A 4 15.45 -11.58 -12.60
N LYS A 5 16.45 -10.87 -12.11
CA LYS A 5 16.72 -10.78 -10.68
C LYS A 5 15.58 -10.12 -9.90
N ILE A 6 14.98 -9.06 -10.46
CA ILE A 6 13.78 -8.42 -9.88
C ILE A 6 12.62 -9.41 -9.82
N LYS A 7 12.37 -10.17 -10.89
CA LYS A 7 11.32 -11.20 -10.94
C LYS A 7 11.55 -12.31 -9.92
N GLU A 8 12.79 -12.75 -9.72
CA GLU A 8 13.15 -13.76 -8.71
C GLU A 8 12.83 -13.27 -7.30
N TYR A 9 13.19 -12.01 -6.98
CA TYR A 9 12.88 -11.41 -5.68
C TYR A 9 11.37 -11.26 -5.48
N ALA A 10 10.65 -10.75 -6.49
CA ALA A 10 9.19 -10.64 -6.42
C ALA A 10 8.52 -12.00 -6.18
N LYS A 11 8.99 -13.04 -6.87
CA LYS A 11 8.50 -14.41 -6.64
C LYS A 11 8.86 -14.94 -5.24
N GLY A 12 10.02 -14.54 -4.70
CA GLY A 12 10.43 -14.87 -3.34
C GLY A 12 9.50 -14.27 -2.27
N TYR A 13 8.91 -13.11 -2.54
CA TYR A 13 7.98 -12.42 -1.64
C TYR A 13 6.50 -12.74 -1.89
N GLU A 14 6.16 -13.61 -2.83
CA GLU A 14 4.77 -13.91 -3.22
C GLU A 14 3.88 -14.26 -2.02
N LYS A 15 4.35 -15.13 -1.12
CA LYS A 15 3.59 -15.52 0.07
C LYS A 15 3.39 -14.37 1.06
N ASP A 16 4.42 -13.55 1.25
CA ASP A 16 4.33 -12.41 2.15
C ASP A 16 3.40 -11.35 1.58
N MET A 17 3.47 -11.06 0.28
CA MET A 17 2.57 -10.15 -0.43
C MET A 17 1.11 -10.63 -0.35
N THR A 18 0.86 -11.91 -0.57
CA THR A 18 -0.45 -12.53 -0.44
C THR A 18 -1.00 -12.39 0.97
N ALA A 19 -0.19 -12.75 1.97
CA ALA A 19 -0.58 -12.65 3.37
C ALA A 19 -0.88 -11.19 3.79
N PHE A 20 -0.08 -10.24 3.31
CA PHE A 20 -0.29 -8.82 3.57
C PHE A 20 -1.59 -8.31 2.93
N LEU A 21 -1.85 -8.63 1.65
CA LEU A 21 -3.10 -8.25 0.99
C LEU A 21 -4.32 -8.84 1.74
N ARG A 22 -4.24 -10.12 2.11
CA ARG A 22 -5.28 -10.79 2.90
C ARG A 22 -5.51 -10.10 4.25
N ALA A 23 -4.44 -9.66 4.91
CA ALA A 23 -4.55 -8.96 6.19
C ALA A 23 -5.26 -7.60 6.07
N ILE A 24 -5.04 -6.86 4.98
CA ILE A 24 -5.75 -5.61 4.71
C ILE A 24 -7.23 -5.90 4.46
N VAL A 25 -7.55 -6.78 3.52
CA VAL A 25 -8.92 -7.08 3.07
C VAL A 25 -9.83 -7.59 4.19
N LYS A 26 -9.29 -8.24 5.21
CA LYS A 26 -10.05 -8.71 6.37
C LYS A 26 -10.69 -7.59 7.21
N ASN A 27 -10.25 -6.37 7.03
CA ASN A 27 -10.80 -5.22 7.73
C ASN A 27 -11.68 -4.42 6.76
N PRO A 28 -12.88 -3.98 7.16
CA PRO A 28 -13.57 -2.92 6.45
C PRO A 28 -12.71 -1.65 6.43
N GLY A 29 -12.72 -0.92 5.32
CA GLY A 29 -11.91 0.29 5.16
C GLY A 29 -12.61 1.24 4.19
N GLU A 30 -13.90 1.51 4.42
CA GLU A 30 -14.60 2.54 3.66
C GLU A 30 -14.01 3.92 3.93
N SER A 31 -14.17 4.85 2.99
CA SER A 31 -13.68 6.23 3.15
C SER A 31 -14.09 6.82 4.50
N CYS A 32 -13.17 7.45 5.20
CA CYS A 32 -13.29 7.97 6.57
C CYS A 32 -13.28 6.88 7.69
N ASP A 33 -13.08 5.60 7.38
CA ASP A 33 -12.94 4.50 8.37
C ASP A 33 -11.78 3.55 8.04
N GLU A 34 -10.67 4.12 7.55
CA GLU A 34 -9.50 3.36 7.06
C GLU A 34 -8.50 2.99 8.15
N LYS A 35 -8.75 3.32 9.41
CA LYS A 35 -7.77 3.16 10.51
C LYS A 35 -7.13 1.77 10.55
N ALA A 36 -7.92 0.71 10.40
CA ALA A 36 -7.41 -0.65 10.44
C ALA A 36 -6.48 -0.98 9.24
N HIS A 37 -6.80 -0.45 8.05
CA HIS A 37 -5.93 -0.53 6.88
C HIS A 37 -4.60 0.20 7.12
N VAL A 38 -4.67 1.45 7.61
CA VAL A 38 -3.50 2.29 7.92
C VAL A 38 -2.56 1.59 8.91
N GLU A 39 -3.10 1.07 10.02
CA GLU A 39 -2.32 0.36 11.03
C GLU A 39 -1.67 -0.92 10.48
N THR A 40 -2.41 -1.69 9.67
CA THR A 40 -1.90 -2.91 9.01
C THR A 40 -0.76 -2.59 8.05
N ILE A 41 -0.93 -1.56 7.23
CA ILE A 41 0.09 -1.13 6.24
C ILE A 41 1.32 -0.58 6.94
N ALA A 42 1.15 0.28 7.96
CA ALA A 42 2.27 0.81 8.74
C ALA A 42 3.07 -0.30 9.44
N ALA A 43 2.39 -1.32 9.95
CA ALA A 43 3.05 -2.47 10.57
C ALA A 43 3.87 -3.26 9.55
N GLU A 44 3.33 -3.52 8.36
CA GLU A 44 4.05 -4.24 7.31
C GLU A 44 5.24 -3.44 6.78
N MET A 45 5.08 -2.13 6.54
CA MET A 45 6.20 -1.26 6.15
C MET A 45 7.36 -1.34 7.15
N LYS A 46 7.06 -1.30 8.46
CA LYS A 46 8.08 -1.46 9.52
C LYS A 46 8.72 -2.84 9.48
N LYS A 47 7.92 -3.90 9.34
CA LYS A 47 8.37 -5.30 9.26
C LYS A 47 9.34 -5.53 8.09
N VAL A 48 9.05 -4.99 6.91
CA VAL A 48 9.90 -5.15 5.72
C VAL A 48 11.08 -4.18 5.68
N GLY A 49 11.20 -3.27 6.66
CA GLY A 49 12.39 -2.46 6.90
C GLY A 49 12.39 -1.13 6.16
N PHE A 50 11.25 -0.44 6.07
CA PHE A 50 11.25 0.99 5.73
C PHE A 50 12.06 1.79 6.75
N ASP A 51 12.80 2.77 6.29
CA ASP A 51 13.69 3.59 7.14
C ASP A 51 12.89 4.56 8.01
N GLU A 52 11.74 5.01 7.50
CA GLU A 52 10.79 5.86 8.21
C GLU A 52 9.37 5.48 7.81
N VAL A 53 8.44 5.49 8.78
CA VAL A 53 6.99 5.27 8.55
C VAL A 53 6.22 6.29 9.36
N VAL A 54 5.47 7.13 8.68
CA VAL A 54 4.68 8.22 9.25
C VAL A 54 3.21 8.01 8.94
N ILE A 55 2.34 8.28 9.90
CA ILE A 55 0.90 8.42 9.69
C ILE A 55 0.58 9.88 9.96
N ASP A 56 0.06 10.59 8.97
CA ASP A 56 -0.28 11.99 9.13
C ASP A 56 -1.61 12.18 9.88
N PRO A 57 -1.95 13.41 10.29
CA PRO A 57 -3.21 13.67 10.99
C PRO A 57 -4.47 13.41 10.16
N GLN A 58 -4.39 13.37 8.83
CA GLN A 58 -5.52 12.99 7.98
C GLN A 58 -5.69 11.48 7.90
N GLY A 59 -4.64 10.70 8.18
CA GLY A 59 -4.66 9.25 8.15
C GLY A 59 -3.83 8.64 7.01
N ASN A 60 -3.22 9.44 6.13
CA ASN A 60 -2.33 8.90 5.10
C ASN A 60 -1.14 8.20 5.76
N VAL A 61 -0.76 7.03 5.25
CA VAL A 61 0.42 6.31 5.71
C VAL A 61 1.54 6.44 4.69
N MET A 62 2.66 7.01 5.09
CA MET A 62 3.83 7.25 4.25
C MET A 62 5.03 6.45 4.76
N GLY A 63 5.59 5.60 3.92
CA GLY A 63 6.84 4.89 4.21
C GLY A 63 7.95 5.36 3.30
N PHE A 64 9.15 5.53 3.85
CA PHE A 64 10.32 6.01 3.11
C PHE A 64 11.45 4.99 3.16
N MET A 65 12.12 4.79 2.02
CA MET A 65 13.37 4.02 1.89
C MET A 65 14.43 4.83 1.16
N GLY A 66 15.65 4.90 1.73
CA GLY A 66 16.75 5.71 1.24
C GLY A 66 16.87 7.05 1.99
N THR A 67 17.96 7.78 1.74
CA THR A 67 18.37 8.95 2.54
C THR A 67 18.49 10.25 1.73
N GLY A 68 18.10 10.22 0.45
CA GLY A 68 18.22 11.39 -0.41
C GLY A 68 17.10 12.42 -0.19
N ASP A 69 17.32 13.63 -0.74
CA ASP A 69 16.35 14.72 -0.68
C ASP A 69 15.30 14.65 -1.79
N LYS A 70 15.60 13.95 -2.90
CA LYS A 70 14.67 13.78 -4.01
C LYS A 70 13.75 12.59 -3.74
N ILE A 71 12.45 12.78 -3.90
CA ILE A 71 11.44 11.77 -3.61
C ILE A 71 10.88 11.22 -4.92
N ILE A 72 10.86 9.89 -5.02
CA ILE A 72 10.06 9.18 -6.02
C ILE A 72 8.90 8.54 -5.26
N ALA A 73 7.67 8.96 -5.54
CA ALA A 73 6.50 8.46 -4.85
C ALA A 73 5.78 7.38 -5.64
N PHE A 74 5.34 6.35 -4.92
CA PHE A 74 4.31 5.40 -5.34
C PHE A 74 3.08 5.63 -4.49
N ASP A 75 1.97 5.94 -5.15
CA ASP A 75 0.68 6.16 -4.53
C ASP A 75 -0.26 4.98 -4.81
N ALA A 76 -1.01 4.62 -3.79
CA ALA A 76 -2.18 3.77 -3.91
C ALA A 76 -3.17 4.15 -2.80
N HIS A 77 -4.43 4.43 -3.16
CA HIS A 77 -5.42 4.63 -2.12
C HIS A 77 -5.72 3.33 -1.36
N ILE A 78 -6.13 3.46 -0.13
CA ILE A 78 -6.35 2.34 0.78
C ILE A 78 -7.77 2.25 1.31
N ASP A 79 -8.58 3.26 1.03
CA ASP A 79 -10.01 3.18 1.25
C ASP A 79 -10.70 2.36 0.15
N THR A 80 -11.92 1.97 0.42
CA THR A 80 -12.74 1.20 -0.51
C THR A 80 -14.16 1.72 -0.47
N VAL A 81 -14.88 1.55 -1.58
CA VAL A 81 -16.34 1.68 -1.54
C VAL A 81 -16.97 0.55 -0.72
N GLY A 82 -18.16 0.78 -0.20
CA GLY A 82 -18.93 -0.21 0.54
C GLY A 82 -19.24 -1.47 -0.28
N ILE A 83 -19.56 -2.55 0.42
CA ILE A 83 -19.89 -3.84 -0.22
C ILE A 83 -21.25 -3.85 -0.94
N GLY A 84 -22.09 -2.84 -0.71
CA GLY A 84 -23.44 -2.79 -1.27
C GLY A 84 -24.33 -3.91 -0.70
N ASN A 85 -25.18 -4.50 -1.56
CA ASN A 85 -26.03 -5.62 -1.12
C ASN A 85 -25.23 -6.90 -1.03
N ILE A 86 -25.14 -7.48 0.18
CA ILE A 86 -24.40 -8.72 0.47
C ILE A 86 -24.90 -9.91 -0.35
N ASP A 87 -26.18 -9.94 -0.73
CA ASP A 87 -26.76 -11.03 -1.54
C ASP A 87 -26.17 -11.11 -2.97
N ASN A 88 -25.50 -10.06 -3.42
CA ASN A 88 -24.81 -10.04 -4.71
C ASN A 88 -23.42 -10.71 -4.66
N TRP A 89 -22.90 -10.97 -3.46
CA TRP A 89 -21.60 -11.62 -3.30
C TRP A 89 -21.75 -13.14 -3.24
N LYS A 90 -20.82 -13.85 -3.89
CA LYS A 90 -20.74 -15.32 -3.86
C LYS A 90 -19.89 -15.83 -2.70
N PHE A 91 -19.28 -14.96 -1.95
CA PHE A 91 -18.39 -15.22 -0.82
C PHE A 91 -18.43 -14.00 0.13
N ASP A 92 -17.96 -14.14 1.34
CA ASP A 92 -17.83 -13.01 2.26
C ASP A 92 -16.81 -12.00 1.71
N PRO A 93 -17.20 -10.74 1.42
CA PRO A 93 -16.32 -9.76 0.80
C PRO A 93 -15.10 -9.37 1.66
N TYR A 94 -15.16 -9.54 2.97
CA TYR A 94 -14.06 -9.23 3.88
C TYR A 94 -13.24 -10.46 4.28
N ASP A 95 -13.86 -11.65 4.42
CA ASP A 95 -13.06 -12.87 4.54
C ASP A 95 -12.40 -13.22 3.19
N GLY A 96 -13.09 -12.93 2.10
CA GLY A 96 -12.59 -13.14 0.75
C GLY A 96 -12.26 -14.61 0.47
N TYR A 97 -11.47 -14.83 -0.55
CA TYR A 97 -10.91 -16.16 -0.85
C TYR A 97 -9.49 -16.06 -1.43
N GLU A 98 -8.77 -17.15 -1.39
CA GLU A 98 -7.45 -17.32 -1.97
C GLU A 98 -7.38 -18.67 -2.68
N THR A 99 -6.81 -18.68 -3.89
CA THR A 99 -6.47 -19.88 -4.67
C THR A 99 -5.00 -19.82 -5.06
N GLU A 100 -4.53 -20.77 -5.85
CA GLU A 100 -3.15 -20.73 -6.38
C GLU A 100 -2.88 -19.51 -7.28
N THR A 101 -3.92 -18.91 -7.87
CA THR A 101 -3.77 -17.86 -8.89
C THR A 101 -4.60 -16.61 -8.64
N GLU A 102 -5.47 -16.62 -7.64
CA GLU A 102 -6.43 -15.54 -7.41
C GLU A 102 -6.59 -15.23 -5.92
N ILE A 103 -6.78 -13.96 -5.64
CA ILE A 103 -7.26 -13.45 -4.34
C ILE A 103 -8.51 -12.64 -4.62
N GLY A 104 -9.60 -12.94 -3.93
CA GLY A 104 -10.87 -12.22 -4.03
C GLY A 104 -11.26 -11.58 -2.70
N GLY A 105 -11.83 -10.39 -2.78
CA GLY A 105 -12.32 -9.63 -1.62
C GLY A 105 -12.57 -8.16 -1.97
N ARG A 106 -13.24 -7.42 -1.10
CA ARG A 106 -13.43 -5.98 -1.28
C ARG A 106 -12.06 -5.29 -1.18
N GLY A 107 -11.76 -4.40 -2.15
CA GLY A 107 -10.52 -3.65 -2.17
C GLY A 107 -9.29 -4.39 -2.72
N VAL A 108 -9.37 -5.69 -3.04
CA VAL A 108 -8.23 -6.47 -3.57
C VAL A 108 -7.64 -5.83 -4.84
N SER A 109 -8.49 -5.46 -5.80
CA SER A 109 -8.08 -4.86 -7.07
C SER A 109 -8.01 -3.35 -7.00
N ASP A 110 -8.97 -2.75 -6.32
CA ASP A 110 -9.14 -1.31 -6.17
C ASP A 110 -9.13 -0.93 -4.69
N GLN A 111 -7.96 -0.41 -4.15
CA GLN A 111 -6.67 -0.74 -4.81
C GLN A 111 -5.62 -1.18 -3.80
N CYS A 112 -6.01 -2.01 -2.80
CA CYS A 112 -5.06 -2.55 -1.83
C CYS A 112 -3.95 -3.40 -2.49
N GLY A 113 -4.20 -4.01 -3.66
CA GLY A 113 -3.16 -4.66 -4.46
C GLY A 113 -2.06 -3.71 -4.90
N GLY A 114 -2.40 -2.44 -5.14
CA GLY A 114 -1.45 -1.37 -5.47
C GLY A 114 -0.51 -1.08 -4.32
N ILE A 115 -1.03 -0.84 -3.11
CA ILE A 115 -0.17 -0.56 -1.95
C ILE A 115 0.73 -1.75 -1.60
N VAL A 116 0.23 -2.99 -1.70
CA VAL A 116 1.05 -4.20 -1.51
C VAL A 116 2.20 -4.24 -2.50
N SER A 117 1.92 -3.98 -3.78
CA SER A 117 2.93 -3.94 -4.84
C SER A 117 3.95 -2.82 -4.61
N GLY A 118 3.52 -1.65 -4.15
CA GLY A 118 4.39 -0.52 -3.81
C GLY A 118 5.33 -0.84 -2.66
N VAL A 119 4.82 -1.41 -1.57
CA VAL A 119 5.60 -1.78 -0.37
C VAL A 119 6.69 -2.80 -0.72
N TYR A 120 6.34 -3.87 -1.41
CA TYR A 120 7.32 -4.89 -1.78
C TYR A 120 8.19 -4.49 -2.97
N GLY A 121 7.71 -3.62 -3.85
CA GLY A 121 8.51 -2.99 -4.89
C GLY A 121 9.65 -2.15 -4.30
N ALA A 122 9.36 -1.30 -3.32
CA ALA A 122 10.36 -0.53 -2.58
C ALA A 122 11.33 -1.43 -1.81
N LYS A 123 10.82 -2.49 -1.17
CA LYS A 123 11.64 -3.52 -0.51
C LYS A 123 12.64 -4.16 -1.48
N ILE A 124 12.19 -4.58 -2.65
CA ILE A 124 13.04 -5.17 -3.69
C ILE A 124 14.08 -4.15 -4.18
N MET A 125 13.70 -2.90 -4.37
CA MET A 125 14.64 -1.84 -4.73
C MET A 125 15.74 -1.68 -3.67
N LYS A 126 15.39 -1.69 -2.39
CA LYS A 126 16.35 -1.62 -1.28
C LYS A 126 17.29 -2.83 -1.27
N ASP A 127 16.75 -4.04 -1.35
CA ASP A 127 17.51 -5.29 -1.29
C ASP A 127 18.51 -5.45 -2.44
N LEU A 128 18.15 -4.93 -3.60
CA LEU A 128 18.99 -4.98 -4.80
C LEU A 128 19.90 -3.74 -4.96
N GLY A 129 19.83 -2.78 -4.03
CA GLY A 129 20.62 -1.54 -4.11
C GLY A 129 20.22 -0.68 -5.32
N LEU A 130 18.96 -0.65 -5.68
CA LEU A 130 18.45 0.07 -6.86
C LEU A 130 17.95 1.49 -6.55
N ILE A 131 17.93 1.88 -5.29
CA ILE A 131 17.59 3.27 -4.91
C ILE A 131 18.81 4.13 -5.24
N PRO A 132 18.69 5.11 -6.16
CA PRO A 132 19.84 5.91 -6.57
C PRO A 132 20.33 6.80 -5.43
N GLU A 133 21.61 7.12 -5.43
CA GLU A 133 22.19 8.12 -4.52
C GLU A 133 21.48 9.47 -4.69
N GLY A 134 21.17 10.13 -3.58
CA GLY A 134 20.44 11.40 -3.56
C GLY A 134 18.93 11.24 -3.69
N TYR A 135 18.41 10.02 -3.77
CA TYR A 135 16.98 9.74 -3.82
C TYR A 135 16.50 8.93 -2.61
N LYS A 136 15.22 9.07 -2.32
CA LYS A 136 14.44 8.15 -1.49
C LYS A 136 13.15 7.76 -2.22
N VAL A 137 12.72 6.55 -2.01
CA VAL A 137 11.43 6.05 -2.47
C VAL A 137 10.42 6.27 -1.36
N MET A 138 9.30 6.90 -1.67
CA MET A 138 8.13 7.01 -0.81
C MET A 138 7.05 6.05 -1.34
N VAL A 139 6.49 5.25 -0.46
CA VAL A 139 5.25 4.52 -0.72
C VAL A 139 4.19 5.13 0.17
N VAL A 140 3.11 5.59 -0.41
CA VAL A 140 2.02 6.22 0.33
C VAL A 140 0.71 5.47 0.11
N GLY A 141 0.04 5.16 1.22
CA GLY A 141 -1.34 4.72 1.25
C GLY A 141 -2.22 5.93 1.55
N THR A 142 -2.92 6.42 0.55
CA THR A 142 -3.78 7.60 0.66
C THR A 142 -5.17 7.21 1.10
N VAL A 143 -5.80 8.07 1.91
CA VAL A 143 -7.16 7.88 2.44
C VAL A 143 -8.18 8.71 1.66
N GLN A 144 -9.45 8.32 1.70
CA GLN A 144 -10.58 9.09 1.18
C GLN A 144 -10.51 9.39 -0.33
N GLU A 145 -9.91 8.53 -1.12
CA GLU A 145 -9.86 8.72 -2.57
C GLU A 145 -11.24 8.58 -3.19
N GLU A 146 -12.00 7.56 -2.80
CA GLU A 146 -13.30 7.20 -3.36
C GLU A 146 -14.38 8.27 -3.11
N ASP A 147 -14.26 9.05 -2.04
CA ASP A 147 -15.22 10.10 -1.68
C ASP A 147 -14.72 11.53 -1.94
N CYS A 148 -13.42 11.76 -1.81
CA CYS A 148 -12.82 13.10 -1.81
C CYS A 148 -11.55 13.15 -2.66
N ASP A 149 -11.61 12.69 -3.88
CA ASP A 149 -10.54 12.62 -4.87
C ASP A 149 -9.54 13.80 -4.78
N GLY A 150 -8.29 13.46 -4.41
CA GLY A 150 -7.17 14.39 -4.32
C GLY A 150 -7.06 15.20 -3.01
N LEU A 151 -7.97 15.10 -2.04
CA LEU A 151 -7.86 15.79 -0.75
C LEU A 151 -6.62 15.31 0.03
N CYS A 152 -6.36 14.02 0.01
CA CYS A 152 -5.17 13.40 0.62
C CYS A 152 -3.87 14.04 0.12
N TRP A 153 -3.72 14.20 -1.18
CA TRP A 153 -2.54 14.82 -1.77
C TRP A 153 -2.46 16.33 -1.50
N GLN A 154 -3.59 17.03 -1.42
CA GLN A 154 -3.59 18.43 -0.99
C GLN A 154 -3.04 18.56 0.44
N TYR A 155 -3.40 17.63 1.33
CA TYR A 155 -2.90 17.61 2.70
C TYR A 155 -1.40 17.31 2.73
N ILE A 156 -0.95 16.23 2.11
CA ILE A 156 0.47 15.82 2.05
C ILE A 156 1.34 16.97 1.52
N ILE A 157 0.92 17.65 0.46
CA ILE A 157 1.71 18.74 -0.14
C ILE A 157 1.66 20.01 0.70
N ASN A 158 0.49 20.39 1.22
CA ASN A 158 0.28 21.69 1.84
C ASN A 158 0.52 21.69 3.35
N GLU A 159 0.24 20.60 4.05
CA GLU A 159 0.40 20.52 5.51
C GLU A 159 1.67 19.75 5.89
N ASP A 160 1.88 18.56 5.36
CA ASP A 160 3.09 17.78 5.65
C ASP A 160 4.34 18.30 4.92
N LYS A 161 4.15 19.15 3.90
CA LYS A 161 5.24 19.73 3.08
C LYS A 161 6.05 18.67 2.31
N VAL A 162 5.50 17.49 2.10
CA VAL A 162 6.12 16.44 1.28
C VAL A 162 5.83 16.71 -0.20
N ARG A 163 6.89 16.81 -0.99
CA ARG A 163 6.81 17.13 -2.43
C ARG A 163 7.67 16.16 -3.23
N PRO A 164 7.07 15.11 -3.78
CA PRO A 164 7.75 14.19 -4.69
C PRO A 164 8.22 14.84 -5.99
#